data_4faa8102763df35d2c67617107b80693
#
_entry.id   4faa8102763df35d2c67617107b80693
#
_cell.length_a   1.000
_cell.length_b   1.000
_cell.length_c   1.000
_cell.angle_alpha   90.00
_cell.angle_beta   90.00
_cell.angle_gamma   90.00
#
_symmetry.space_group_name_H-M   'P 1'
#
loop_
_entity.id
_entity.type
_entity.pdbx_description
1 polymer ?
#
loop_
_entity_poly.entity_id
_entity_poly.type
_entity_poly.pdbx_seq_one_letter_code
_entity_poly.pdbx_strand_id
1 'polypeptide(L)'
;MPVTLDPDAAAVFKAFQEAGRPPYETVSPAEARELYLQGRFVSNPEPPELASIEPLTIPSPAGSIPARIYTPTRLRKANGLAPGLVFFHGGGWVIGDLDSHDVVCRKLADEGELMVVSVDYRLAPEHKFPAAVDDAIASTKWIAENAKQFGIDASRLMVGGDSAGGNLAAVVAISARDGNGPDIAGQLLIYPAIDFAMTHPSHREPETSILLTHSVIRWFRDHYLNGAADVGDWRASPARAKTLIGLPPAYVLTAGADPLRDEGDEYARRLKEAGVAVTHRTFPGQFHGFFTMGKLLQQANVAAGEIGVWLKALN
;
A
#
# COMPACT_ATOMS: atom_id res chain seq x y z
N MET A 1 -17.58 -20.21 -6.01
CA MET A 1 -18.52 -19.59 -6.95
C MET A 1 -17.79 -18.42 -7.58
N PRO A 2 -18.02 -18.10 -8.88
CA PRO A 2 -17.38 -16.92 -9.48
C PRO A 2 -17.79 -15.67 -8.69
N VAL A 3 -16.82 -14.77 -8.47
CA VAL A 3 -17.05 -13.50 -7.79
C VAL A 3 -17.97 -12.64 -8.66
N THR A 4 -19.04 -12.09 -8.06
CA THR A 4 -19.91 -11.14 -8.72
C THR A 4 -19.43 -9.73 -8.39
N LEU A 5 -19.05 -8.95 -9.41
CA LEU A 5 -18.68 -7.55 -9.24
C LEU A 5 -19.89 -6.68 -8.86
N ASP A 6 -19.65 -5.66 -8.05
CA ASP A 6 -20.62 -4.59 -7.83
C ASP A 6 -20.93 -3.88 -9.16
N PRO A 7 -22.13 -3.28 -9.33
CA PRO A 7 -22.52 -2.70 -10.62
C PRO A 7 -21.56 -1.64 -11.16
N ASP A 8 -21.00 -0.78 -10.30
CA ASP A 8 -20.02 0.22 -10.68
C ASP A 8 -18.66 -0.41 -11.05
N ALA A 9 -18.22 -1.44 -10.30
CA ALA A 9 -17.02 -2.20 -10.61
C ALA A 9 -17.13 -2.94 -11.95
N ALA A 10 -18.31 -3.55 -12.23
CA ALA A 10 -18.59 -4.20 -13.51
C ALA A 10 -18.57 -3.20 -14.67
N ALA A 11 -19.11 -1.99 -14.48
CA ALA A 11 -19.08 -0.93 -15.48
C ALA A 11 -17.65 -0.46 -15.79
N VAL A 12 -16.82 -0.28 -14.75
CA VAL A 12 -15.40 0.07 -14.90
C VAL A 12 -14.66 -1.04 -15.62
N PHE A 13 -14.87 -2.30 -15.23
CA PHE A 13 -14.26 -3.47 -15.88
C PHE A 13 -14.56 -3.48 -17.39
N LYS A 14 -15.84 -3.30 -17.77
CA LYS A 14 -16.25 -3.25 -19.17
C LYS A 14 -15.59 -2.08 -19.92
N ALA A 15 -15.60 -0.88 -19.34
CA ALA A 15 -14.99 0.30 -19.95
C ALA A 15 -13.48 0.13 -20.20
N PHE A 16 -12.77 -0.53 -19.28
CA PHE A 16 -11.35 -0.85 -19.48
C PHE A 16 -11.12 -1.83 -20.64
N GLN A 17 -11.95 -2.87 -20.75
CA GLN A 17 -11.86 -3.81 -21.87
C GLN A 17 -12.12 -3.12 -23.21
N GLU A 18 -13.13 -2.23 -23.27
CA GLU A 18 -13.48 -1.48 -24.47
C GLU A 18 -12.45 -0.42 -24.85
N ALA A 19 -11.70 0.12 -23.87
CA ALA A 19 -10.67 1.13 -24.11
C ALA A 19 -9.43 0.59 -24.87
N GLY A 20 -9.24 -0.74 -24.94
CA GLY A 20 -8.17 -1.37 -25.68
C GLY A 20 -6.76 -0.97 -25.23
N ARG A 21 -6.59 -0.61 -23.95
CA ARG A 21 -5.26 -0.27 -23.42
C ARG A 21 -4.35 -1.50 -23.44
N PRO A 22 -3.07 -1.34 -23.80
CA PRO A 22 -2.13 -2.45 -23.76
C PRO A 22 -1.97 -2.95 -22.33
N PRO A 23 -1.97 -4.27 -22.09
CA PRO A 23 -1.64 -4.84 -20.80
C PRO A 23 -0.21 -4.49 -20.38
N TYR A 24 0.03 -4.29 -19.08
CA TYR A 24 1.36 -3.87 -18.60
C TYR A 24 2.48 -4.85 -19.00
N GLU A 25 2.19 -6.14 -19.03
CA GLU A 25 3.17 -7.17 -19.42
C GLU A 25 3.57 -7.14 -20.90
N THR A 26 2.91 -6.31 -21.71
CA THR A 26 3.22 -6.15 -23.15
C THR A 26 4.00 -4.89 -23.47
N VAL A 27 4.24 -4.04 -22.47
CA VAL A 27 4.94 -2.76 -22.64
C VAL A 27 6.19 -2.68 -21.76
N SER A 28 7.04 -1.69 -22.01
CA SER A 28 8.21 -1.44 -21.18
C SER A 28 7.81 -0.90 -19.79
N PRO A 29 8.65 -1.06 -18.74
CA PRO A 29 8.40 -0.45 -17.44
C PRO A 29 8.19 1.07 -17.49
N ALA A 30 8.92 1.77 -18.34
CA ALA A 30 8.77 3.22 -18.52
C ALA A 30 7.38 3.58 -19.07
N GLU A 31 6.94 2.88 -20.12
CA GLU A 31 5.60 3.08 -20.70
C GLU A 31 4.49 2.67 -19.73
N ALA A 32 4.68 1.58 -18.95
CA ALA A 32 3.74 1.17 -17.93
C ALA A 32 3.56 2.24 -16.84
N ARG A 33 4.63 2.93 -16.43
CA ARG A 33 4.57 4.07 -15.50
C ARG A 33 3.72 5.20 -16.03
N GLU A 34 3.91 5.58 -17.29
CA GLU A 34 3.11 6.64 -17.94
C GLU A 34 1.63 6.25 -18.02
N LEU A 35 1.32 5.03 -18.48
CA LEU A 35 -0.05 4.52 -18.57
C LEU A 35 -0.73 4.47 -17.19
N TYR A 36 0.02 4.11 -16.15
CA TYR A 36 -0.48 4.06 -14.79
C TYR A 36 -0.85 5.45 -14.28
N LEU A 37 0.05 6.42 -14.40
CA LEU A 37 -0.18 7.80 -13.99
C LEU A 37 -1.38 8.43 -14.73
N GLN A 38 -1.45 8.25 -16.06
CA GLN A 38 -2.58 8.72 -16.87
C GLN A 38 -3.91 8.12 -16.41
N GLY A 39 -3.91 6.83 -16.02
CA GLY A 39 -5.10 6.17 -15.47
C GLY A 39 -5.59 6.81 -14.18
N ARG A 40 -4.68 7.32 -13.34
CA ARG A 40 -5.02 8.00 -12.08
C ARG A 40 -5.79 9.29 -12.30
N PHE A 41 -5.43 10.10 -13.28
CA PHE A 41 -6.16 11.34 -13.60
C PHE A 41 -7.63 11.08 -13.99
N VAL A 42 -7.94 9.89 -14.55
CA VAL A 42 -9.30 9.51 -14.91
C VAL A 42 -10.09 8.99 -13.70
N SER A 43 -9.46 8.22 -12.81
CA SER A 43 -10.10 7.46 -11.74
C SER A 43 -10.09 8.15 -10.37
N ASN A 44 -9.21 9.13 -10.17
CA ASN A 44 -9.13 9.87 -8.92
C ASN A 44 -10.35 10.79 -8.74
N PRO A 45 -10.94 10.83 -7.52
CA PRO A 45 -11.92 11.84 -7.17
C PRO A 45 -11.24 13.21 -7.01
N GLU A 46 -12.04 14.27 -6.85
CA GLU A 46 -11.53 15.56 -6.43
C GLU A 46 -10.77 15.40 -5.10
N PRO A 47 -9.53 15.89 -5.03
CA PRO A 47 -8.73 15.75 -3.83
C PRO A 47 -9.26 16.65 -2.71
N PRO A 48 -9.29 16.22 -1.44
CA PRO A 48 -9.59 17.10 -0.33
C PRO A 48 -8.52 18.20 -0.21
N GLU A 49 -8.97 19.40 0.19
CA GLU A 49 -8.05 20.49 0.52
C GLU A 49 -7.35 20.21 1.86
N LEU A 50 -6.04 20.37 1.87
CA LEU A 50 -5.20 20.20 3.05
C LEU A 50 -4.59 21.53 3.49
N ALA A 51 -4.11 21.61 4.73
CA ALA A 51 -3.41 22.75 5.26
C ALA A 51 -2.07 23.01 4.55
N SER A 52 -1.31 21.92 4.28
CA SER A 52 -0.11 21.99 3.45
C SER A 52 0.21 20.65 2.80
N ILE A 53 0.96 20.74 1.70
CA ILE A 53 1.60 19.60 1.01
C ILE A 53 3.00 20.06 0.66
N GLU A 54 4.00 19.40 1.24
CA GLU A 54 5.38 19.84 1.15
C GLU A 54 6.29 18.72 0.66
N PRO A 55 7.21 19.02 -0.27
CA PRO A 55 8.23 18.08 -0.66
C PRO A 55 9.20 17.82 0.50
N LEU A 56 9.68 16.59 0.59
CA LEU A 56 10.66 16.16 1.56
C LEU A 56 11.76 15.35 0.86
N THR A 57 13.00 15.49 1.31
CA THR A 57 14.11 14.65 0.88
C THR A 57 14.64 13.90 2.10
N ILE A 58 14.62 12.57 2.04
CA ILE A 58 15.05 11.71 3.13
C ILE A 58 16.45 11.19 2.81
N PRO A 59 17.47 11.48 3.62
CA PRO A 59 18.80 10.88 3.45
C PRO A 59 18.77 9.37 3.69
N SER A 60 19.43 8.60 2.84
CA SER A 60 19.60 7.16 3.02
C SER A 60 21.02 6.73 2.63
N PRO A 61 21.48 5.55 3.06
CA PRO A 61 22.77 5.01 2.64
C PRO A 61 22.92 4.84 1.12
N ALA A 62 21.80 4.68 0.42
CA ALA A 62 21.77 4.52 -1.05
C ALA A 62 21.60 5.84 -1.82
N GLY A 63 21.55 6.97 -1.11
CA GLY A 63 21.29 8.30 -1.68
C GLY A 63 20.08 8.98 -1.08
N SER A 64 19.53 9.95 -1.77
CA SER A 64 18.33 10.68 -1.33
C SER A 64 17.06 9.99 -1.79
N ILE A 65 16.09 9.82 -0.91
CA ILE A 65 14.76 9.28 -1.21
C ILE A 65 13.79 10.46 -1.22
N PRO A 66 13.12 10.77 -2.36
CA PRO A 66 12.07 11.78 -2.40
C PRO A 66 10.88 11.33 -1.55
N ALA A 67 10.19 12.29 -0.95
CA ALA A 67 8.98 12.05 -0.20
C ALA A 67 8.08 13.29 -0.24
N ARG A 68 6.87 13.16 0.28
CA ARG A 68 5.91 14.27 0.37
C ARG A 68 5.15 14.19 1.68
N ILE A 69 5.08 15.32 2.42
CA ILE A 69 4.31 15.41 3.66
C ILE A 69 2.96 16.06 3.36
N TYR A 70 1.90 15.44 3.86
CA TYR A 70 0.52 15.91 3.77
C TYR A 70 0.02 16.26 5.17
N THR A 71 -0.36 17.51 5.38
CA THR A 71 -0.90 18.01 6.64
C THR A 71 -2.38 18.36 6.47
N PRO A 72 -3.31 17.65 7.11
CA PRO A 72 -4.74 17.94 6.96
C PRO A 72 -5.12 19.24 7.68
N THR A 73 -6.23 19.87 7.26
CA THR A 73 -6.80 21.04 7.91
C THR A 73 -7.28 20.74 9.32
N ARG A 74 -7.82 19.51 9.53
CA ARG A 74 -8.21 18.98 10.83
C ARG A 74 -7.11 18.05 11.32
N LEU A 75 -6.30 18.51 12.23
CA LEU A 75 -5.18 17.74 12.76
C LEU A 75 -5.39 17.49 14.26
N ARG A 76 -5.46 16.21 14.65
CA ARG A 76 -5.53 15.82 16.07
C ARG A 76 -4.15 15.91 16.70
N LYS A 77 -3.93 16.92 17.53
CA LYS A 77 -2.67 17.11 18.23
C LYS A 77 -2.80 16.77 19.71
N ALA A 78 -1.83 16.01 20.22
CA ALA A 78 -1.59 15.86 21.65
C ALA A 78 -0.21 16.45 21.98
N ASN A 79 -0.15 17.34 22.96
CA ASN A 79 1.09 18.05 23.32
C ASN A 79 1.76 18.80 22.13
N GLY A 80 0.96 19.30 21.20
CA GLY A 80 1.45 20.00 19.99
C GLY A 80 1.91 19.10 18.86
N LEU A 81 1.94 17.78 19.04
CA LEU A 81 2.35 16.80 18.03
C LEU A 81 1.14 15.99 17.54
N ALA A 82 1.17 15.56 16.29
CA ALA A 82 0.14 14.78 15.61
C ALA A 82 0.59 13.34 15.36
N PRO A 83 -0.34 12.38 15.24
CA PRO A 83 0.01 11.06 14.74
C PRO A 83 0.49 11.15 13.30
N GLY A 84 1.28 10.17 12.86
CA GLY A 84 1.83 10.09 11.51
C GLY A 84 1.64 8.72 10.87
N LEU A 85 1.49 8.72 9.53
CA LEU A 85 1.47 7.52 8.69
C LEU A 85 2.56 7.64 7.64
N VAL A 86 3.54 6.75 7.65
CA VAL A 86 4.47 6.57 6.55
C VAL A 86 3.78 5.68 5.52
N PHE A 87 3.56 6.20 4.32
CA PHE A 87 2.79 5.52 3.29
C PHE A 87 3.68 5.12 2.10
N PHE A 88 3.57 3.87 1.69
CA PHE A 88 4.23 3.30 0.52
C PHE A 88 3.19 3.01 -0.55
N HIS A 89 3.39 3.59 -1.74
CA HIS A 89 2.45 3.43 -2.85
C HIS A 89 2.47 2.02 -3.44
N GLY A 90 1.35 1.61 -4.05
CA GLY A 90 1.25 0.40 -4.86
C GLY A 90 1.89 0.54 -6.23
N GLY A 91 1.85 -0.56 -7.02
CA GLY A 91 2.38 -0.59 -8.37
C GLY A 91 3.43 -1.68 -8.61
N GLY A 92 3.35 -2.79 -7.88
CA GLY A 92 4.18 -3.97 -8.11
C GLY A 92 5.69 -3.70 -8.02
N TRP A 93 6.12 -2.70 -7.26
CA TRP A 93 7.52 -2.23 -7.12
C TRP A 93 8.15 -1.73 -8.45
N VAL A 94 7.38 -1.63 -9.52
CA VAL A 94 7.84 -1.25 -10.87
C VAL A 94 7.24 0.06 -11.35
N ILE A 95 5.99 0.32 -11.00
CA ILE A 95 5.23 1.53 -11.36
C ILE A 95 4.73 2.24 -10.11
N GLY A 96 4.13 3.41 -10.28
CA GLY A 96 3.67 4.27 -9.18
C GLY A 96 4.73 5.29 -8.77
N ASP A 97 4.26 6.36 -8.14
CA ASP A 97 5.04 7.49 -7.68
C ASP A 97 4.21 8.35 -6.71
N LEU A 98 4.77 9.47 -6.24
CA LEU A 98 4.09 10.43 -5.37
C LEU A 98 2.83 11.03 -6.00
N ASP A 99 2.82 11.23 -7.33
CA ASP A 99 1.70 11.88 -8.01
C ASP A 99 0.55 10.91 -8.28
N SER A 100 0.84 9.66 -8.58
CA SER A 100 -0.16 8.61 -8.77
C SER A 100 -0.96 8.29 -7.50
N HIS A 101 -0.37 8.53 -6.32
CA HIS A 101 -0.99 8.29 -5.01
C HIS A 101 -1.28 9.57 -4.22
N ASP A 102 -1.13 10.76 -4.83
CA ASP A 102 -1.39 12.04 -4.17
C ASP A 102 -2.79 12.10 -3.54
N VAL A 103 -3.83 11.76 -4.31
CA VAL A 103 -5.22 11.79 -3.83
C VAL A 103 -5.47 10.77 -2.72
N VAL A 104 -4.85 9.59 -2.79
CA VAL A 104 -4.93 8.56 -1.73
C VAL A 104 -4.35 9.11 -0.43
N CYS A 105 -3.15 9.70 -0.49
CA CYS A 105 -2.48 10.25 0.69
C CYS A 105 -3.25 11.43 1.29
N ARG A 106 -3.82 12.31 0.46
CA ARG A 106 -4.69 13.40 0.93
C ARG A 106 -5.93 12.87 1.65
N LYS A 107 -6.59 11.86 1.09
CA LYS A 107 -7.79 11.24 1.71
C LYS A 107 -7.44 10.58 3.03
N LEU A 108 -6.34 9.83 3.10
CA LEU A 108 -5.90 9.20 4.35
C LEU A 108 -5.55 10.25 5.42
N ALA A 109 -4.91 11.36 5.03
CA ALA A 109 -4.61 12.45 5.93
C ALA A 109 -5.88 13.11 6.48
N ASP A 110 -6.84 13.43 5.62
CA ASP A 110 -8.09 14.10 5.99
C ASP A 110 -9.00 13.19 6.84
N GLU A 111 -9.27 11.97 6.36
CA GLU A 111 -10.12 10.99 7.05
C GLU A 111 -9.53 10.51 8.39
N GLY A 112 -8.20 10.35 8.43
CA GLY A 112 -7.48 9.91 9.63
C GLY A 112 -7.14 11.04 10.62
N GLU A 113 -7.29 12.31 10.21
CA GLU A 113 -6.88 13.48 10.99
C GLU A 113 -5.42 13.40 11.49
N LEU A 114 -4.53 12.89 10.62
CA LEU A 114 -3.12 12.63 10.88
C LEU A 114 -2.23 13.12 9.74
N MET A 115 -0.94 13.25 10.00
CA MET A 115 0.02 13.58 8.96
C MET A 115 0.38 12.34 8.15
N VAL A 116 0.43 12.45 6.82
CA VAL A 116 0.89 11.36 5.95
C VAL A 116 2.24 11.75 5.34
N VAL A 117 3.21 10.83 5.37
CA VAL A 117 4.48 10.96 4.66
C VAL A 117 4.54 9.88 3.59
N SER A 118 4.29 10.27 2.33
CA SER A 118 4.41 9.39 1.17
C SER A 118 5.86 9.27 0.74
N VAL A 119 6.34 8.06 0.54
CA VAL A 119 7.73 7.75 0.21
C VAL A 119 7.86 7.28 -1.23
N ASP A 120 8.73 7.93 -2.01
CA ASP A 120 9.05 7.58 -3.39
C ASP A 120 10.24 6.61 -3.41
N TYR A 121 9.98 5.37 -3.01
CA TYR A 121 11.01 4.34 -2.93
C TYR A 121 11.50 3.91 -4.32
N ARG A 122 12.74 3.45 -4.41
CA ARG A 122 13.36 3.03 -5.68
C ARG A 122 12.62 1.88 -6.33
N LEU A 123 12.38 2.01 -7.64
CA LEU A 123 11.61 1.05 -8.42
C LEU A 123 12.51 0.09 -9.22
N ALA A 124 11.99 -1.09 -9.43
CA ALA A 124 12.52 -2.08 -10.36
C ALA A 124 12.07 -1.73 -11.81
N PRO A 125 12.77 -2.20 -12.83
CA PRO A 125 13.95 -3.08 -12.79
C PRO A 125 15.27 -2.38 -12.52
N GLU A 126 15.29 -1.04 -12.46
CA GLU A 126 16.50 -0.26 -12.24
C GLU A 126 17.12 -0.59 -10.86
N HIS A 127 16.25 -0.83 -9.88
CA HIS A 127 16.63 -1.17 -8.51
C HIS A 127 15.80 -2.36 -8.01
N LYS A 128 16.28 -3.56 -8.32
CA LYS A 128 15.62 -4.80 -7.90
C LYS A 128 15.63 -5.00 -6.39
N PHE A 129 14.92 -6.01 -5.92
CA PHE A 129 14.93 -6.44 -4.53
C PHE A 129 16.38 -6.59 -4.01
N PRO A 130 16.72 -6.09 -2.81
CA PRO A 130 15.82 -5.53 -1.80
C PRO A 130 15.73 -3.99 -1.77
N ALA A 131 16.07 -3.26 -2.84
CA ALA A 131 16.21 -1.79 -2.83
C ALA A 131 14.98 -1.05 -2.26
N ALA A 132 13.77 -1.40 -2.68
CA ALA A 132 12.52 -0.81 -2.18
C ALA A 132 12.31 -1.08 -0.67
N VAL A 133 12.69 -2.26 -0.21
CA VAL A 133 12.65 -2.65 1.21
C VAL A 133 13.62 -1.80 2.03
N ASP A 134 14.84 -1.67 1.55
CA ASP A 134 15.88 -0.88 2.22
C ASP A 134 15.46 0.59 2.34
N ASP A 135 14.87 1.13 1.27
CA ASP A 135 14.33 2.50 1.28
C ASP A 135 13.16 2.66 2.25
N ALA A 136 12.24 1.71 2.29
CA ALA A 136 11.08 1.74 3.18
C ALA A 136 11.52 1.72 4.66
N ILE A 137 12.46 0.84 5.01
CA ILE A 137 13.01 0.75 6.38
C ILE A 137 13.79 2.03 6.73
N ALA A 138 14.67 2.48 5.84
CA ALA A 138 15.49 3.67 6.07
C ALA A 138 14.63 4.93 6.22
N SER A 139 13.62 5.09 5.36
CA SER A 139 12.69 6.23 5.41
C SER A 139 11.90 6.25 6.71
N THR A 140 11.33 5.12 7.12
CA THR A 140 10.56 5.04 8.36
C THR A 140 11.41 5.37 9.58
N LYS A 141 12.64 4.84 9.63
CA LYS A 141 13.57 5.13 10.71
C LYS A 141 13.93 6.62 10.76
N TRP A 142 14.31 7.19 9.63
CA TRP A 142 14.68 8.61 9.57
C TRP A 142 13.49 9.53 9.93
N ILE A 143 12.27 9.20 9.45
CA ILE A 143 11.06 9.96 9.79
C ILE A 143 10.81 9.91 11.30
N ALA A 144 10.93 8.77 11.95
CA ALA A 144 10.76 8.63 13.39
C ALA A 144 11.80 9.44 14.19
N GLU A 145 13.08 9.37 13.79
CA GLU A 145 14.18 10.11 14.43
C GLU A 145 14.01 11.63 14.28
N ASN A 146 13.36 12.09 13.22
CA ASN A 146 13.14 13.50 12.91
C ASN A 146 11.67 13.96 13.09
N ALA A 147 10.80 13.10 13.63
CA ALA A 147 9.35 13.29 13.69
C ALA A 147 8.95 14.65 14.29
N LYS A 148 9.61 15.05 15.38
CA LYS A 148 9.31 16.29 16.11
C LYS A 148 9.48 17.55 15.24
N GLN A 149 10.45 17.58 14.33
CA GLN A 149 10.66 18.76 13.44
C GLN A 149 9.52 18.95 12.45
N PHE A 150 8.79 17.86 12.13
CA PHE A 150 7.59 17.89 11.29
C PHE A 150 6.29 18.02 12.07
N GLY A 151 6.34 18.06 13.40
CA GLY A 151 5.16 18.08 14.25
C GLY A 151 4.50 16.70 14.43
N ILE A 152 5.22 15.62 14.14
CA ILE A 152 4.77 14.23 14.28
C ILE A 152 5.20 13.70 15.66
N ASP A 153 4.31 12.95 16.30
CA ASP A 153 4.59 12.16 17.50
C ASP A 153 5.13 10.78 17.08
N ALA A 154 6.42 10.55 17.29
CA ALA A 154 7.07 9.29 16.93
C ALA A 154 6.45 8.06 17.65
N SER A 155 5.85 8.23 18.83
CA SER A 155 5.17 7.15 19.56
C SER A 155 3.81 6.75 18.93
N ARG A 156 3.28 7.59 18.03
CA ARG A 156 2.05 7.36 17.27
C ARG A 156 2.32 7.28 15.76
N LEU A 157 3.52 6.80 15.41
CA LEU A 157 3.90 6.61 14.02
C LEU A 157 3.39 5.25 13.51
N MET A 158 2.64 5.27 12.44
CA MET A 158 2.10 4.10 11.76
C MET A 158 2.79 3.92 10.40
N VAL A 159 2.69 2.72 9.85
CA VAL A 159 3.10 2.42 8.47
C VAL A 159 1.92 1.91 7.67
N GLY A 160 1.88 2.19 6.39
CA GLY A 160 0.79 1.71 5.54
C GLY A 160 1.12 1.75 4.06
N GLY A 161 0.29 1.09 3.28
CA GLY A 161 0.41 1.08 1.84
C GLY A 161 -0.60 0.16 1.18
N ASP A 162 -0.70 0.26 -0.14
CA ASP A 162 -1.56 -0.57 -0.95
C ASP A 162 -0.75 -1.51 -1.84
N SER A 163 -1.20 -2.75 -2.03
CA SER A 163 -0.59 -3.75 -2.91
C SER A 163 0.90 -3.99 -2.55
N ALA A 164 1.84 -3.68 -3.45
CA ALA A 164 3.28 -3.69 -3.17
C ALA A 164 3.67 -2.79 -1.99
N GLY A 165 3.01 -1.64 -1.82
CA GLY A 165 3.20 -0.77 -0.67
C GLY A 165 2.70 -1.39 0.63
N GLY A 166 1.61 -2.16 0.58
CA GLY A 166 1.12 -2.95 1.70
C GLY A 166 2.12 -4.05 2.12
N ASN A 167 2.81 -4.65 1.15
CA ASN A 167 3.94 -5.55 1.41
C ASN A 167 5.05 -4.82 2.15
N LEU A 168 5.50 -3.66 1.63
CA LEU A 168 6.55 -2.87 2.27
C LEU A 168 6.18 -2.45 3.70
N ALA A 169 4.93 -2.06 3.94
CA ALA A 169 4.44 -1.73 5.28
C ALA A 169 4.51 -2.93 6.24
N ALA A 170 4.12 -4.13 5.80
CA ALA A 170 4.23 -5.35 6.58
C ALA A 170 5.70 -5.71 6.88
N VAL A 171 6.59 -5.57 5.89
CA VAL A 171 8.04 -5.79 6.06
C VAL A 171 8.64 -4.81 7.06
N VAL A 172 8.30 -3.52 6.96
CA VAL A 172 8.75 -2.49 7.91
C VAL A 172 8.29 -2.81 9.33
N ALA A 173 7.02 -3.20 9.51
CA ALA A 173 6.49 -3.57 10.83
C ALA A 173 7.22 -4.78 11.43
N ILE A 174 7.53 -5.80 10.63
CA ILE A 174 8.32 -6.97 11.06
C ILE A 174 9.74 -6.54 11.42
N SER A 175 10.41 -5.75 10.57
CA SER A 175 11.78 -5.26 10.76
C SER A 175 11.89 -4.43 12.05
N ALA A 176 10.92 -3.54 12.29
CA ALA A 176 10.87 -2.69 13.46
C ALA A 176 10.71 -3.51 14.76
N ARG A 177 9.76 -4.47 14.79
CA ARG A 177 9.59 -5.39 15.91
C ARG A 177 10.90 -6.17 16.22
N ASP A 178 11.64 -6.56 15.19
CA ASP A 178 12.89 -7.32 15.31
C ASP A 178 14.11 -6.43 15.69
N GLY A 179 13.86 -5.16 16.04
CA GLY A 179 14.86 -4.21 16.54
C GLY A 179 15.60 -3.41 15.45
N ASN A 180 15.15 -3.47 14.21
CA ASN A 180 15.71 -2.70 13.10
C ASN A 180 14.77 -1.57 12.64
N GLY A 181 14.26 -0.79 13.60
CA GLY A 181 13.36 0.35 13.31
C GLY A 181 12.78 0.96 14.58
N PRO A 182 11.94 1.98 14.44
CA PRO A 182 11.20 2.58 15.55
C PRO A 182 10.03 1.69 15.99
N ASP A 183 9.47 1.94 17.17
CA ASP A 183 8.18 1.37 17.55
C ASP A 183 7.09 1.86 16.59
N ILE A 184 6.30 0.92 16.06
CA ILE A 184 5.21 1.19 15.11
C ILE A 184 3.86 1.03 15.83
N ALA A 185 3.05 2.10 15.81
CA ALA A 185 1.75 2.13 16.49
C ALA A 185 0.64 1.36 15.77
N GLY A 186 0.77 1.15 14.45
CA GLY A 186 -0.21 0.43 13.64
C GLY A 186 0.28 0.15 12.22
N GLN A 187 -0.31 -0.85 11.55
CA GLN A 187 -0.02 -1.18 10.15
C GLN A 187 -1.29 -1.23 9.32
N LEU A 188 -1.34 -0.43 8.25
CA LEU A 188 -2.44 -0.33 7.30
C LEU A 188 -2.07 -1.11 6.02
N LEU A 189 -2.70 -2.25 5.79
CA LEU A 189 -2.39 -3.18 4.71
C LEU A 189 -3.57 -3.24 3.74
N ILE A 190 -3.51 -2.48 2.66
CA ILE A 190 -4.58 -2.38 1.66
C ILE A 190 -4.29 -3.38 0.54
N TYR A 191 -5.09 -4.43 0.42
CA TYR A 191 -4.93 -5.60 -0.48
C TYR A 191 -3.45 -5.98 -0.70
N PRO A 192 -2.71 -6.29 0.37
CA PRO A 192 -1.26 -6.41 0.31
C PRO A 192 -0.81 -7.64 -0.48
N ALA A 193 0.29 -7.52 -1.23
CA ALA A 193 1.01 -8.65 -1.80
C ALA A 193 1.88 -9.29 -0.72
N ILE A 194 1.55 -10.50 -0.26
CA ILE A 194 2.15 -11.07 0.96
C ILE A 194 3.03 -12.30 0.67
N ASP A 195 2.81 -13.04 -0.41
CA ASP A 195 3.60 -14.23 -0.74
C ASP A 195 3.85 -14.40 -2.24
N PHE A 196 5.09 -14.23 -2.66
CA PHE A 196 5.52 -14.44 -4.05
C PHE A 196 5.45 -15.90 -4.53
N ALA A 197 5.10 -16.87 -3.67
CA ALA A 197 4.88 -18.25 -4.11
C ALA A 197 3.64 -18.42 -4.99
N MET A 198 2.66 -17.51 -4.88
CA MET A 198 1.45 -17.51 -5.70
C MET A 198 0.71 -18.87 -5.66
N THR A 199 0.62 -19.49 -4.48
CA THR A 199 0.06 -20.84 -4.34
C THR A 199 -1.39 -20.86 -3.88
N HIS A 200 -1.94 -19.71 -3.46
CA HIS A 200 -3.32 -19.60 -2.98
C HIS A 200 -4.35 -19.82 -4.10
N PRO A 201 -5.56 -20.29 -3.76
CA PRO A 201 -6.62 -20.58 -4.74
C PRO A 201 -6.99 -19.36 -5.60
N SER A 202 -7.05 -18.15 -5.02
CA SER A 202 -7.38 -16.93 -5.76
C SER A 202 -6.45 -16.63 -6.94
N HIS A 203 -5.20 -17.10 -6.89
CA HIS A 203 -4.26 -17.02 -8.02
C HIS A 203 -4.63 -17.91 -9.22
N ARG A 204 -5.62 -18.79 -9.08
CA ARG A 204 -6.07 -19.72 -10.13
C ARG A 204 -7.51 -19.48 -10.55
N GLU A 205 -8.19 -18.52 -9.93
CA GLU A 205 -9.55 -18.15 -10.29
C GLU A 205 -9.58 -17.45 -11.65
N PRO A 206 -10.70 -17.52 -12.39
CA PRO A 206 -10.88 -16.73 -13.62
C PRO A 206 -10.63 -15.25 -13.35
N GLU A 207 -9.94 -14.60 -14.27
CA GLU A 207 -9.60 -13.19 -14.13
C GLU A 207 -10.84 -12.30 -14.15
N THR A 208 -11.13 -11.71 -13.01
CA THR A 208 -12.17 -10.69 -12.83
C THR A 208 -11.55 -9.34 -12.45
N SER A 209 -10.20 -9.28 -12.39
CA SER A 209 -9.43 -8.06 -12.16
C SER A 209 -8.92 -7.51 -13.49
N ILE A 210 -9.05 -6.19 -13.68
CA ILE A 210 -8.60 -5.50 -14.89
C ILE A 210 -7.18 -4.95 -14.79
N LEU A 211 -6.71 -4.73 -13.56
CA LEU A 211 -5.39 -4.11 -13.34
C LEU A 211 -4.34 -5.13 -12.92
N LEU A 212 -4.77 -6.23 -12.29
CA LEU A 212 -3.88 -7.24 -11.76
C LEU A 212 -4.30 -8.62 -12.23
N THR A 213 -3.78 -9.02 -13.38
CA THR A 213 -3.93 -10.38 -13.92
C THR A 213 -2.76 -11.27 -13.46
N HIS A 214 -2.88 -12.58 -13.65
CA HIS A 214 -1.78 -13.50 -13.34
C HIS A 214 -0.51 -13.21 -14.15
N SER A 215 -0.65 -12.76 -15.40
CA SER A 215 0.47 -12.35 -16.26
C SER A 215 1.10 -11.06 -15.76
N VAL A 216 0.33 -10.08 -15.34
CA VAL A 216 0.83 -8.84 -14.74
C VAL A 216 1.58 -9.12 -13.44
N ILE A 217 1.05 -10.02 -12.56
CA ILE A 217 1.77 -10.39 -11.32
C ILE A 217 3.13 -11.02 -11.64
N ARG A 218 3.18 -11.93 -12.63
CA ARG A 218 4.46 -12.53 -13.06
C ARG A 218 5.42 -11.50 -13.62
N TRP A 219 4.92 -10.57 -14.43
CA TRP A 219 5.71 -9.48 -14.99
C TRP A 219 6.32 -8.60 -13.89
N PHE A 220 5.56 -8.19 -12.89
CA PHE A 220 6.06 -7.47 -11.73
C PHE A 220 7.13 -8.27 -10.98
N ARG A 221 6.86 -9.54 -10.70
CA ARG A 221 7.79 -10.42 -10.00
C ARG A 221 9.13 -10.55 -10.73
N ASP A 222 9.10 -10.75 -12.03
CA ASP A 222 10.31 -10.97 -12.84
C ASP A 222 11.16 -9.69 -12.99
N HIS A 223 10.52 -8.51 -12.92
CA HIS A 223 11.23 -7.24 -12.84
C HIS A 223 11.79 -6.98 -11.45
N TYR A 224 11.05 -7.30 -10.39
CA TYR A 224 11.40 -6.97 -9.02
C TYR A 224 12.42 -7.93 -8.39
N LEU A 225 12.22 -9.24 -8.51
CA LEU A 225 13.09 -10.25 -7.90
C LEU A 225 14.34 -10.51 -8.76
N ASN A 226 15.44 -10.92 -8.12
CA ASN A 226 16.65 -11.35 -8.82
C ASN A 226 16.57 -12.81 -9.26
N GLY A 227 15.73 -13.61 -8.57
CA GLY A 227 15.55 -15.04 -8.89
C GLY A 227 14.66 -15.76 -7.88
N ALA A 228 14.55 -17.07 -8.05
CA ALA A 228 13.67 -17.92 -7.24
C ALA A 228 14.03 -17.94 -5.75
N ALA A 229 15.28 -17.69 -5.39
CA ALA A 229 15.71 -17.65 -4.00
C ALA A 229 15.02 -16.53 -3.19
N ASP A 230 14.76 -15.38 -3.84
CA ASP A 230 14.14 -14.22 -3.19
C ASP A 230 12.70 -14.51 -2.78
N VAL A 231 12.00 -15.44 -3.46
CA VAL A 231 10.63 -15.86 -3.09
C VAL A 231 10.55 -16.35 -1.64
N GLY A 232 11.62 -17.01 -1.15
CA GLY A 232 11.72 -17.53 0.21
C GLY A 232 12.12 -16.49 1.26
N ASP A 233 12.59 -15.33 0.85
CA ASP A 233 12.99 -14.26 1.77
C ASP A 233 11.74 -13.56 2.32
N TRP A 234 11.62 -13.48 3.65
CA TRP A 234 10.49 -12.84 4.31
C TRP A 234 10.37 -11.35 3.96
N ARG A 235 11.45 -10.71 3.55
CA ARG A 235 11.45 -9.30 3.12
C ARG A 235 10.79 -9.11 1.76
N ALA A 236 10.74 -10.15 0.93
CA ALA A 236 9.93 -10.19 -0.28
C ALA A 236 8.52 -10.74 0.03
N SER A 237 8.45 -11.81 0.81
CA SER A 237 7.22 -12.54 1.16
C SER A 237 6.96 -12.50 2.68
N PRO A 238 6.34 -11.44 3.23
CA PRO A 238 6.10 -11.30 4.69
C PRO A 238 5.37 -12.49 5.33
N ALA A 239 4.57 -13.21 4.56
CA ALA A 239 3.95 -14.46 5.02
C ALA A 239 4.97 -15.51 5.49
N ARG A 240 6.24 -15.41 5.09
CA ARG A 240 7.32 -16.34 5.44
C ARG A 240 8.12 -15.91 6.65
N ALA A 241 7.75 -14.82 7.32
CA ALA A 241 8.35 -14.44 8.59
C ALA A 241 8.18 -15.58 9.63
N LYS A 242 9.22 -15.79 10.45
CA LYS A 242 9.25 -16.85 11.46
C LYS A 242 8.09 -16.76 12.47
N THR A 243 7.70 -15.53 12.80
CA THR A 243 6.62 -15.24 13.72
C THR A 243 5.99 -13.90 13.42
N LEU A 244 4.70 -13.76 13.69
CA LEU A 244 3.95 -12.50 13.64
C LEU A 244 3.61 -11.99 15.05
N ILE A 245 4.06 -12.68 16.10
CA ILE A 245 3.88 -12.28 17.50
C ILE A 245 4.56 -10.92 17.73
N GLY A 246 3.88 -10.04 18.48
CA GLY A 246 4.41 -8.73 18.85
C GLY A 246 4.35 -7.67 17.76
N LEU A 247 3.71 -7.96 16.61
CA LEU A 247 3.45 -6.94 15.59
C LEU A 247 2.39 -5.94 16.06
N PRO A 248 2.42 -4.69 15.56
CA PRO A 248 1.46 -3.67 15.92
C PRO A 248 0.05 -4.00 15.43
N PRO A 249 -1.01 -3.38 16.00
CA PRO A 249 -2.38 -3.48 15.49
C PRO A 249 -2.44 -3.30 13.97
N ALA A 250 -3.29 -4.10 13.30
CA ALA A 250 -3.36 -4.12 11.85
C ALA A 250 -4.78 -3.84 11.32
N TYR A 251 -4.87 -3.03 10.27
CA TYR A 251 -6.03 -3.00 9.38
C TYR A 251 -5.65 -3.72 8.09
N VAL A 252 -6.36 -4.79 7.77
CA VAL A 252 -6.15 -5.55 6.53
C VAL A 252 -7.40 -5.42 5.68
N LEU A 253 -7.25 -4.86 4.48
CA LEU A 253 -8.31 -4.74 3.49
C LEU A 253 -8.03 -5.71 2.36
N THR A 254 -9.04 -6.47 1.92
CA THR A 254 -8.98 -7.35 0.75
C THR A 254 -10.12 -7.04 -0.22
N ALA A 255 -9.95 -7.36 -1.50
CA ALA A 255 -10.97 -7.27 -2.53
C ALA A 255 -11.39 -8.67 -2.97
N GLY A 256 -12.69 -8.87 -3.27
CA GLY A 256 -13.19 -10.21 -3.60
C GLY A 256 -12.70 -10.73 -4.94
N ALA A 257 -12.66 -9.86 -5.95
CA ALA A 257 -12.19 -10.17 -7.30
C ALA A 257 -10.70 -9.82 -7.47
N ASP A 258 -9.85 -10.40 -6.63
CA ASP A 258 -8.42 -10.08 -6.55
C ASP A 258 -7.60 -11.38 -6.43
N PRO A 259 -6.61 -11.59 -7.30
CA PRO A 259 -5.67 -12.71 -7.14
C PRO A 259 -4.96 -12.73 -5.78
N LEU A 260 -4.74 -11.57 -5.14
CA LEU A 260 -4.08 -11.45 -3.83
C LEU A 260 -5.04 -11.62 -2.63
N ARG A 261 -6.35 -11.87 -2.87
CA ARG A 261 -7.37 -11.99 -1.82
C ARG A 261 -6.98 -13.00 -0.75
N ASP A 262 -6.75 -14.25 -1.15
CA ASP A 262 -6.59 -15.36 -0.21
C ASP A 262 -5.30 -15.22 0.61
N GLU A 263 -4.22 -14.69 0.04
CA GLU A 263 -2.99 -14.44 0.79
C GLU A 263 -3.15 -13.31 1.81
N GLY A 264 -3.92 -12.27 1.48
CA GLY A 264 -4.28 -11.19 2.40
C GLY A 264 -5.17 -11.67 3.54
N ASP A 265 -6.20 -12.47 3.23
CA ASP A 265 -7.11 -13.07 4.22
C ASP A 265 -6.35 -14.01 5.17
N GLU A 266 -5.46 -14.85 4.63
CA GLU A 266 -4.60 -15.76 5.40
C GLU A 266 -3.64 -14.98 6.32
N TYR A 267 -3.06 -13.89 5.83
CA TYR A 267 -2.16 -13.07 6.63
C TYR A 267 -2.91 -12.40 7.80
N ALA A 268 -4.12 -11.87 7.54
CA ALA A 268 -4.99 -11.32 8.58
C ALA A 268 -5.36 -12.37 9.65
N ARG A 269 -5.65 -13.61 9.23
CA ARG A 269 -5.94 -14.73 10.13
C ARG A 269 -4.72 -15.05 10.99
N ARG A 270 -3.53 -15.17 10.39
CA ARG A 270 -2.28 -15.48 11.10
C ARG A 270 -1.85 -14.37 12.07
N LEU A 271 -2.09 -13.09 11.73
CA LEU A 271 -1.90 -11.98 12.66
C LEU A 271 -2.78 -12.14 13.90
N LYS A 272 -4.08 -12.46 13.71
CA LYS A 272 -5.01 -12.73 14.84
C LYS A 272 -4.54 -13.89 15.71
N GLU A 273 -4.12 -14.99 15.10
CA GLU A 273 -3.59 -16.18 15.81
C GLU A 273 -2.31 -15.87 16.59
N ALA A 274 -1.51 -14.91 16.09
CA ALA A 274 -0.33 -14.40 16.79
C ALA A 274 -0.65 -13.40 17.91
N GLY A 275 -1.94 -13.14 18.21
CA GLY A 275 -2.38 -12.22 19.26
C GLY A 275 -2.38 -10.75 18.86
N VAL A 276 -2.24 -10.43 17.57
CA VAL A 276 -2.31 -9.05 17.06
C VAL A 276 -3.77 -8.60 17.00
N ALA A 277 -4.06 -7.37 17.40
CA ALA A 277 -5.37 -6.75 17.20
C ALA A 277 -5.57 -6.46 15.70
N VAL A 278 -6.51 -7.16 15.06
CA VAL A 278 -6.74 -7.06 13.60
C VAL A 278 -8.16 -6.64 13.28
N THR A 279 -8.31 -5.54 12.56
CA THR A 279 -9.51 -5.21 11.79
C THR A 279 -9.33 -5.74 10.38
N HIS A 280 -10.14 -6.71 9.96
CA HIS A 280 -10.09 -7.28 8.61
C HIS A 280 -11.40 -6.97 7.87
N ARG A 281 -11.28 -6.37 6.68
CA ARG A 281 -12.42 -5.99 5.84
C ARG A 281 -12.21 -6.50 4.42
N THR A 282 -13.14 -7.31 3.94
CA THR A 282 -13.22 -7.74 2.54
C THR A 282 -14.30 -6.94 1.83
N PHE A 283 -14.01 -6.46 0.62
CA PHE A 283 -14.96 -5.82 -0.30
C PHE A 283 -15.28 -6.82 -1.43
N PRO A 284 -16.32 -7.66 -1.27
CA PRO A 284 -16.52 -8.84 -2.11
C PRO A 284 -16.73 -8.55 -3.59
N GLY A 285 -17.40 -7.44 -3.92
CA GLY A 285 -17.71 -7.02 -5.30
C GLY A 285 -16.67 -6.13 -5.94
N GLN A 286 -15.51 -5.93 -5.29
CA GLN A 286 -14.44 -5.07 -5.79
C GLN A 286 -13.25 -5.88 -6.30
N PHE A 287 -12.44 -5.27 -7.18
CA PHE A 287 -11.22 -5.84 -7.76
C PHE A 287 -9.97 -5.15 -7.22
N HIS A 288 -8.80 -5.73 -7.48
CA HIS A 288 -7.51 -5.16 -7.06
C HIS A 288 -7.33 -3.72 -7.55
N GLY A 289 -6.87 -2.82 -6.68
CA GLY A 289 -6.65 -1.41 -7.01
C GLY A 289 -7.88 -0.51 -6.87
N PHE A 290 -9.05 -1.04 -6.49
CA PHE A 290 -10.28 -0.26 -6.38
C PHE A 290 -10.17 0.94 -5.43
N PHE A 291 -9.40 0.81 -4.35
CA PHE A 291 -9.23 1.85 -3.33
C PHE A 291 -8.77 3.20 -3.90
N THR A 292 -8.01 3.15 -4.99
CA THR A 292 -7.47 4.35 -5.65
C THR A 292 -8.42 4.95 -6.69
N MET A 293 -9.64 4.40 -6.86
CA MET A 293 -10.58 4.78 -7.93
C MET A 293 -11.86 5.46 -7.40
N GLY A 294 -11.72 6.31 -6.39
CA GLY A 294 -12.87 6.89 -5.67
C GLY A 294 -13.82 7.76 -6.50
N LYS A 295 -13.45 8.19 -7.71
CA LYS A 295 -14.34 8.84 -8.65
C LYS A 295 -15.32 7.87 -9.31
N LEU A 296 -14.89 6.64 -9.52
CA LEU A 296 -15.61 5.64 -10.30
C LEU A 296 -16.28 4.58 -9.40
N LEU A 297 -15.70 4.30 -8.23
CA LEU A 297 -16.10 3.22 -7.34
C LEU A 297 -16.49 3.77 -5.97
N GLN A 298 -17.76 3.61 -5.61
CA GLN A 298 -18.27 4.09 -4.33
C GLN A 298 -17.60 3.40 -3.14
N GLN A 299 -17.32 2.11 -3.26
CA GLN A 299 -16.67 1.33 -2.19
C GLN A 299 -15.26 1.81 -1.84
N ALA A 300 -14.56 2.49 -2.76
CA ALA A 300 -13.29 3.13 -2.46
C ALA A 300 -13.44 4.26 -1.43
N ASN A 301 -14.52 5.03 -1.50
CA ASN A 301 -14.80 6.10 -0.54
C ASN A 301 -15.29 5.53 0.80
N VAL A 302 -16.08 4.47 0.79
CA VAL A 302 -16.47 3.73 2.01
C VAL A 302 -15.23 3.19 2.72
N ALA A 303 -14.33 2.54 1.98
CA ALA A 303 -13.08 2.00 2.53
C ALA A 303 -12.21 3.09 3.16
N ALA A 304 -12.08 4.25 2.50
CA ALA A 304 -11.30 5.37 3.04
C ALA A 304 -11.90 5.89 4.36
N GLY A 305 -13.22 6.04 4.46
CA GLY A 305 -13.89 6.43 5.69
C GLY A 305 -13.72 5.40 6.83
N GLU A 306 -13.87 4.09 6.55
CA GLU A 306 -13.63 3.03 7.54
C GLU A 306 -12.17 3.01 8.04
N ILE A 307 -11.20 3.18 7.13
CA ILE A 307 -9.79 3.32 7.47
C ILE A 307 -9.57 4.56 8.33
N GLY A 308 -10.17 5.70 7.97
CA GLY A 308 -10.09 6.93 8.77
C GLY A 308 -10.59 6.76 10.20
N VAL A 309 -11.70 6.02 10.39
CA VAL A 309 -12.20 5.66 11.73
C VAL A 309 -11.18 4.82 12.49
N TRP A 310 -10.59 3.82 11.85
CA TRP A 310 -9.58 2.96 12.48
C TRP A 310 -8.31 3.74 12.84
N LEU A 311 -7.80 4.57 11.94
CA LEU A 311 -6.63 5.42 12.18
C LEU A 311 -6.87 6.35 13.38
N LYS A 312 -8.07 6.94 13.50
CA LYS A 312 -8.44 7.79 14.63
C LYS A 312 -8.57 7.03 15.96
N ALA A 313 -8.91 5.76 15.92
CA ALA A 313 -9.03 4.94 17.12
C ALA A 313 -7.68 4.53 17.74
N LEU A 314 -6.60 4.57 16.96
CA LEU A 314 -5.22 4.32 17.42
C LEU A 314 -4.52 5.58 17.98
N ASN A 315 -5.16 6.75 17.90
CA ASN A 315 -4.56 8.07 18.17
C ASN A 315 -4.94 8.65 19.52
#